data_f4a5d0bbe6a41558757de0890e5b119c
#
_entry.id   f4a5d0bbe6a41558757de0890e5b119c
#
_cell.length_a   1.000
_cell.length_b   1.000
_cell.length_c   1.000
_cell.angle_alpha   90.00
_cell.angle_beta   90.00
_cell.angle_gamma   90.00
#
_symmetry.space_group_name_H-M   'P 1'
#
loop_
_entity.id
_entity.type
_entity.pdbx_description
1 polymer ?
#
loop_
_entity_poly.entity_id
_entity_poly.type
_entity_poly.pdbx_seq_one_letter_code
_entity_poly.pdbx_strand_id
1 'polypeptide(L)'
;MSVTKILAGLCLAAIILPATAAEDKFKVCADPLNPPYSTKNKDGFENKIAELFAKELGQKIEYTWFAQRLGFIRNTLTAPVNDWAADSNDFKCDIVMGVPAGYDLTLTTEPYYKSTYILLIAKGRGWDDIKEAAQLTKLSLQRQEALKIAMFDRGPGTTWLQQNGLLDQGVSYQSMSGDSENNTAMQIEKDLKAKKIDMVILWGPMAAYVTAQSPKNSYEIIPMKSTPGIKFDFAMAMGVRNGDKARKAVLDKLIVTNANKINAIIESYHIPLLPITKDAAHDAD
;
A
#
# COMPACT_ATOMS: atom_id res chain seq x y z
N MET A 1 29.44 -55.49 -68.07
CA MET A 1 29.56 -54.09 -67.66
C MET A 1 28.47 -53.83 -66.65
N SER A 2 28.81 -53.81 -65.37
CA SER A 2 27.85 -53.68 -64.26
C SER A 2 28.01 -52.27 -63.66
N VAL A 3 26.92 -51.48 -63.67
CA VAL A 3 26.90 -50.10 -63.15
C VAL A 3 26.31 -50.13 -61.78
N THR A 4 27.14 -49.96 -60.77
CA THR A 4 26.73 -49.86 -59.36
C THR A 4 26.24 -48.45 -59.06
N LYS A 5 24.95 -48.29 -58.69
CA LYS A 5 24.36 -47.00 -58.24
C LYS A 5 24.61 -46.83 -56.77
N ILE A 6 25.40 -45.80 -56.39
CA ILE A 6 25.59 -45.38 -54.99
C ILE A 6 24.45 -44.40 -54.63
N LEU A 7 23.59 -44.80 -53.68
CA LEU A 7 22.61 -43.91 -53.07
C LEU A 7 23.30 -43.18 -51.90
N ALA A 8 23.48 -41.87 -52.06
CA ALA A 8 23.90 -40.98 -50.97
C ALA A 8 22.68 -40.57 -50.13
N GLY A 9 22.57 -41.13 -48.90
CA GLY A 9 21.56 -40.73 -47.94
C GLY A 9 21.93 -39.42 -47.28
N LEU A 10 21.14 -38.38 -47.49
CA LEU A 10 21.24 -37.08 -46.79
C LEU A 10 20.57 -37.20 -45.39
N CYS A 11 21.38 -37.31 -44.33
CA CYS A 11 20.89 -37.20 -42.96
C CYS A 11 20.59 -35.71 -42.65
N LEU A 12 19.33 -35.31 -42.63
CA LEU A 12 18.92 -34.01 -42.13
C LEU A 12 18.97 -34.04 -40.56
N ALA A 13 20.03 -33.47 -40.03
CA ALA A 13 20.08 -33.25 -38.55
C ALA A 13 19.14 -32.08 -38.22
N ALA A 14 17.98 -32.38 -37.61
CA ALA A 14 17.10 -31.40 -37.05
C ALA A 14 17.76 -30.71 -35.84
N ILE A 15 18.19 -29.48 -35.99
CA ILE A 15 18.66 -28.62 -34.89
C ILE A 15 17.45 -28.24 -34.07
N ILE A 16 17.24 -28.92 -32.95
CA ILE A 16 16.25 -28.51 -31.94
C ILE A 16 16.84 -27.29 -31.20
N LEU A 17 16.48 -26.08 -31.63
CA LEU A 17 16.74 -24.87 -30.89
C LEU A 17 15.92 -24.95 -29.59
N PRO A 18 16.54 -24.79 -28.41
CA PRO A 18 15.76 -24.68 -27.18
C PRO A 18 14.87 -23.44 -27.31
N ALA A 19 13.56 -23.63 -27.29
CA ALA A 19 12.62 -22.54 -27.10
C ALA A 19 12.94 -21.94 -25.72
N THR A 20 13.58 -20.79 -25.67
CA THR A 20 13.69 -19.99 -24.45
C THR A 20 12.26 -19.62 -24.05
N ALA A 21 11.70 -20.39 -23.11
CA ALA A 21 10.46 -20.00 -22.46
C ALA A 21 10.66 -18.58 -21.93
N ALA A 22 9.81 -17.66 -22.32
CA ALA A 22 9.83 -16.32 -21.74
C ALA A 22 9.74 -16.46 -20.23
N GLU A 23 10.74 -15.91 -19.54
CA GLU A 23 10.85 -16.03 -18.08
C GLU A 23 9.59 -15.38 -17.47
N ASP A 24 8.79 -16.17 -16.77
CA ASP A 24 7.53 -15.72 -16.19
C ASP A 24 7.82 -14.69 -15.10
N LYS A 25 7.22 -13.51 -15.18
CA LYS A 25 7.52 -12.36 -14.35
C LYS A 25 6.38 -12.06 -13.39
N PHE A 26 6.72 -11.76 -12.15
CA PHE A 26 5.82 -11.22 -11.15
C PHE A 26 5.80 -9.69 -11.27
N LYS A 27 4.82 -9.16 -12.05
CA LYS A 27 4.76 -7.73 -12.39
C LYS A 27 3.95 -6.95 -11.36
N VAL A 28 4.59 -6.04 -10.64
CA VAL A 28 4.00 -5.24 -9.55
C VAL A 28 3.92 -3.77 -9.92
N CYS A 29 2.74 -3.17 -9.73
CA CYS A 29 2.53 -1.73 -9.80
C CYS A 29 2.85 -1.12 -8.43
N ALA A 30 3.81 -0.21 -8.35
CA ALA A 30 4.23 0.38 -7.09
C ALA A 30 4.64 1.85 -7.24
N ASP A 31 4.55 2.58 -6.13
CA ASP A 31 5.06 3.93 -6.03
C ASP A 31 6.57 3.89 -5.71
N PRO A 32 7.41 4.65 -6.43
CA PRO A 32 8.85 4.68 -6.18
C PRO A 32 9.23 5.40 -4.89
N LEU A 33 8.31 6.19 -4.28
CA LEU A 33 8.55 6.99 -3.08
C LEU A 33 7.32 7.04 -2.17
N ASN A 34 6.92 5.90 -1.61
CA ASN A 34 5.79 5.79 -0.69
C ASN A 34 6.12 4.95 0.55
N PRO A 35 7.10 5.40 1.40
CA PRO A 35 7.38 4.69 2.64
C PRO A 35 6.18 4.76 3.60
N PRO A 36 5.91 3.69 4.38
CA PRO A 36 6.67 2.44 4.48
C PRO A 36 6.25 1.36 3.48
N TYR A 37 5.35 1.65 2.53
CA TYR A 37 4.76 0.67 1.60
C TYR A 37 5.76 0.20 0.55
N SER A 38 6.18 1.11 -0.30
CA SER A 38 7.09 0.82 -1.40
C SER A 38 8.06 1.98 -1.67
N THR A 39 9.27 1.60 -2.07
CA THR A 39 10.27 2.55 -2.55
C THR A 39 11.03 1.94 -3.73
N LYS A 40 11.72 2.79 -4.47
CA LYS A 40 12.58 2.34 -5.57
C LYS A 40 13.76 1.48 -5.07
N ASN A 41 14.16 1.66 -3.80
CA ASN A 41 15.17 0.83 -3.13
C ASN A 41 14.63 -0.52 -2.69
N LYS A 42 13.30 -0.77 -2.80
CA LYS A 42 12.63 -2.02 -2.43
C LYS A 42 12.74 -2.34 -0.94
N ASP A 43 12.75 -1.31 -0.10
CA ASP A 43 12.84 -1.42 1.35
C ASP A 43 11.50 -1.21 2.07
N GLY A 44 10.40 -1.04 1.34
CA GLY A 44 9.05 -1.00 1.90
C GLY A 44 8.49 -2.41 2.20
N PHE A 45 7.52 -2.50 3.13
CA PHE A 45 6.95 -3.79 3.51
C PHE A 45 6.20 -4.47 2.34
N GLU A 46 5.54 -3.72 1.47
CA GLU A 46 4.89 -4.26 0.27
C GLU A 46 5.91 -4.79 -0.73
N ASN A 47 7.09 -4.14 -0.84
CA ASN A 47 8.18 -4.68 -1.64
C ASN A 47 8.64 -6.04 -1.10
N LYS A 48 8.77 -6.19 0.24
CA LYS A 48 9.19 -7.44 0.88
C LYS A 48 8.16 -8.57 0.69
N ILE A 49 6.87 -8.25 0.76
CA ILE A 49 5.81 -9.22 0.50
C ILE A 49 5.79 -9.62 -0.99
N ALA A 50 5.98 -8.67 -1.90
CA ALA A 50 6.07 -8.95 -3.33
C ALA A 50 7.29 -9.84 -3.66
N GLU A 51 8.44 -9.58 -3.05
CA GLU A 51 9.65 -10.42 -3.16
C GLU A 51 9.40 -11.84 -2.63
N LEU A 52 8.69 -11.97 -1.50
CA LEU A 52 8.27 -13.26 -0.95
C LEU A 52 7.42 -14.03 -1.97
N PHE A 53 6.40 -13.39 -2.55
CA PHE A 53 5.49 -14.05 -3.49
C PHE A 53 6.18 -14.43 -4.80
N ALA A 54 7.01 -13.55 -5.35
CA ALA A 54 7.81 -13.84 -6.54
C ALA A 54 8.71 -15.07 -6.31
N LYS A 55 9.36 -15.17 -5.13
CA LYS A 55 10.18 -16.31 -4.75
C LYS A 55 9.38 -17.61 -4.63
N GLU A 56 8.20 -17.58 -3.98
CA GLU A 56 7.34 -18.75 -3.83
C GLU A 56 6.81 -19.26 -5.19
N LEU A 57 6.68 -18.38 -6.18
CA LEU A 57 6.27 -18.71 -7.54
C LEU A 57 7.45 -19.07 -8.45
N GLY A 58 8.69 -18.90 -8.02
CA GLY A 58 9.88 -19.08 -8.87
C GLY A 58 9.98 -18.06 -10.00
N GLN A 59 9.36 -16.87 -9.83
CA GLN A 59 9.29 -15.82 -10.83
C GLN A 59 10.27 -14.69 -10.52
N LYS A 60 10.74 -13.98 -11.56
CA LYS A 60 11.45 -12.72 -11.37
C LYS A 60 10.48 -11.57 -11.11
N ILE A 61 10.75 -10.77 -10.07
CA ILE A 61 9.96 -9.58 -9.80
C ILE A 61 10.31 -8.45 -10.77
N GLU A 62 9.27 -7.81 -11.33
CA GLU A 62 9.38 -6.62 -12.15
C GLU A 62 8.43 -5.54 -11.62
N TYR A 63 8.92 -4.31 -11.49
CA TYR A 63 8.12 -3.19 -11.01
C TYR A 63 7.78 -2.21 -12.12
N THR A 64 6.51 -1.83 -12.18
CA THR A 64 6.07 -0.62 -12.87
C THR A 64 5.94 0.49 -11.83
N TRP A 65 6.88 1.43 -11.88
CA TRP A 65 6.94 2.54 -10.97
C TRP A 65 6.07 3.70 -11.44
N PHE A 66 5.15 4.13 -10.59
CA PHE A 66 4.29 5.28 -10.85
C PHE A 66 3.92 5.93 -9.51
N ALA A 67 4.02 7.26 -9.40
CA ALA A 67 3.66 7.97 -8.16
C ALA A 67 2.17 7.78 -7.87
N GLN A 68 1.84 7.47 -6.61
CA GLN A 68 0.46 7.25 -6.19
C GLN A 68 -0.33 8.57 -6.22
N ARG A 69 -1.27 8.64 -7.16
CA ARG A 69 -2.15 9.79 -7.40
C ARG A 69 -3.44 9.33 -8.07
N LEU A 70 -4.36 10.26 -8.27
CA LEU A 70 -5.58 9.97 -9.04
C LEU A 70 -5.22 9.35 -10.39
N GLY A 71 -5.86 8.22 -10.70
CA GLY A 71 -5.61 7.46 -11.92
C GLY A 71 -4.44 6.47 -11.83
N PHE A 72 -3.90 6.19 -10.63
CA PHE A 72 -2.84 5.18 -10.45
C PHE A 72 -3.20 3.86 -11.13
N ILE A 73 -4.38 3.28 -10.84
CA ILE A 73 -4.84 2.02 -11.44
C ILE A 73 -4.89 2.11 -12.97
N ARG A 74 -5.48 3.19 -13.49
CA ARG A 74 -5.61 3.40 -14.94
C ARG A 74 -4.27 3.53 -15.66
N ASN A 75 -3.28 4.13 -15.03
CA ASN A 75 -1.96 4.37 -15.64
C ASN A 75 -0.96 3.23 -15.38
N THR A 76 -1.34 2.23 -14.58
CA THR A 76 -0.49 1.09 -14.22
C THR A 76 -1.18 -0.24 -14.51
N LEU A 77 -2.06 -0.71 -13.61
CA LEU A 77 -2.67 -2.04 -13.63
C LEU A 77 -3.48 -2.32 -14.90
N THR A 78 -4.22 -1.32 -15.40
CA THR A 78 -5.05 -1.44 -16.60
C THR A 78 -4.43 -0.77 -17.83
N ALA A 79 -3.21 -0.25 -17.71
CA ALA A 79 -2.49 0.34 -18.82
C ALA A 79 -1.77 -0.73 -19.65
N PRO A 80 -1.95 -0.78 -20.98
CA PRO A 80 -1.18 -1.67 -21.85
C PRO A 80 0.30 -1.26 -21.85
N VAL A 81 1.19 -2.21 -22.15
CA VAL A 81 2.63 -1.93 -22.32
C VAL A 81 2.86 -0.98 -23.48
N ASN A 82 2.12 -1.16 -24.58
CA ASN A 82 2.18 -0.32 -25.75
C ASN A 82 0.82 0.30 -26.03
N ASP A 83 0.74 1.61 -26.09
CA ASP A 83 -0.51 2.34 -26.39
C ASP A 83 -1.10 1.98 -27.77
N TRP A 84 -0.28 1.48 -28.72
CA TRP A 84 -0.68 1.02 -30.06
C TRP A 84 -1.28 -0.39 -30.07
N ALA A 85 -1.18 -1.13 -28.98
CA ALA A 85 -1.64 -2.51 -28.84
C ALA A 85 -2.82 -2.59 -27.85
N ALA A 86 -3.82 -1.74 -28.06
CA ALA A 86 -5.02 -1.68 -27.18
C ALA A 86 -5.73 -3.03 -27.03
N ASP A 87 -5.57 -3.94 -27.99
CA ASP A 87 -6.13 -5.30 -27.97
C ASP A 87 -5.16 -6.35 -27.39
N SER A 88 -3.96 -5.95 -26.95
CA SER A 88 -3.02 -6.87 -26.34
C SER A 88 -3.36 -7.10 -24.87
N ASN A 89 -3.30 -8.35 -24.42
CA ASN A 89 -3.40 -8.70 -23.01
C ASN A 89 -2.07 -8.47 -22.24
N ASP A 90 -1.15 -7.68 -22.79
CA ASP A 90 0.12 -7.34 -22.14
C ASP A 90 0.01 -5.99 -21.44
N PHE A 91 -0.09 -6.01 -20.13
CA PHE A 91 -0.23 -4.84 -19.27
C PHE A 91 1.09 -4.51 -18.58
N LYS A 92 1.25 -3.24 -18.20
CA LYS A 92 2.46 -2.74 -17.52
C LYS A 92 2.78 -3.49 -16.24
N CYS A 93 1.76 -3.84 -15.48
CA CYS A 93 1.87 -4.64 -14.26
C CYS A 93 0.58 -5.43 -14.03
N ASP A 94 0.61 -6.37 -13.10
CA ASP A 94 -0.49 -7.31 -12.88
C ASP A 94 -1.10 -7.21 -11.48
N ILE A 95 -0.39 -6.60 -10.53
CA ILE A 95 -0.76 -6.59 -9.12
C ILE A 95 -0.48 -5.22 -8.52
N VAL A 96 -1.43 -4.70 -7.74
CA VAL A 96 -1.25 -3.59 -6.80
C VAL A 96 -1.27 -4.17 -5.39
N MET A 97 -0.28 -3.85 -4.55
CA MET A 97 -0.13 -4.52 -3.27
C MET A 97 -1.11 -4.06 -2.20
N GLY A 98 -1.36 -2.75 -2.07
CA GLY A 98 -2.16 -2.20 -0.97
C GLY A 98 -3.39 -1.44 -1.48
N VAL A 99 -4.55 -2.10 -1.51
CA VAL A 99 -5.85 -1.46 -1.74
C VAL A 99 -6.81 -1.87 -0.63
N PRO A 100 -7.81 -1.04 -0.27
CA PRO A 100 -8.87 -1.49 0.62
C PRO A 100 -9.57 -2.74 0.06
N ALA A 101 -9.93 -3.70 0.91
CA ALA A 101 -10.74 -4.83 0.49
C ALA A 101 -12.06 -4.33 -0.12
N GLY A 102 -12.44 -4.89 -1.27
CA GLY A 102 -13.64 -4.46 -2.02
C GLY A 102 -13.45 -3.17 -2.85
N TYR A 103 -12.22 -2.73 -3.09
CA TYR A 103 -11.96 -1.53 -3.90
C TYR A 103 -12.47 -1.68 -5.34
N ASP A 104 -13.40 -0.85 -5.76
CA ASP A 104 -14.17 -0.95 -7.01
C ASP A 104 -13.33 -0.99 -8.30
N LEU A 105 -12.16 -0.36 -8.30
CA LEU A 105 -11.31 -0.29 -9.49
C LEU A 105 -10.49 -1.57 -9.74
N THR A 106 -10.58 -2.55 -8.83
CA THR A 106 -9.80 -3.81 -8.90
C THR A 106 -10.64 -4.98 -8.39
N LEU A 107 -10.33 -6.18 -8.86
CA LEU A 107 -10.75 -7.40 -8.17
C LEU A 107 -9.78 -7.64 -7.02
N THR A 108 -10.27 -7.53 -5.78
CA THR A 108 -9.41 -7.65 -4.58
C THR A 108 -9.25 -9.10 -4.13
N THR A 109 -8.07 -9.42 -3.59
CA THR A 109 -7.80 -10.68 -2.89
C THR A 109 -8.51 -10.73 -1.54
N GLU A 110 -8.38 -11.86 -0.83
CA GLU A 110 -8.57 -11.89 0.61
C GLU A 110 -7.63 -10.86 1.26
N PRO A 111 -8.07 -10.19 2.35
CA PRO A 111 -7.21 -9.22 3.03
C PRO A 111 -6.01 -9.90 3.68
N TYR A 112 -4.84 -9.26 3.62
CA TYR A 112 -3.62 -9.78 4.21
C TYR A 112 -3.16 -9.00 5.45
N TYR A 113 -3.74 -7.82 5.72
CA TYR A 113 -3.65 -7.15 7.01
C TYR A 113 -4.84 -6.23 7.24
N LYS A 114 -5.06 -5.86 8.50
CA LYS A 114 -6.01 -4.83 8.91
C LYS A 114 -5.30 -3.83 9.83
N SER A 115 -5.53 -2.54 9.61
CA SER A 115 -4.97 -1.48 10.43
C SER A 115 -6.03 -0.42 10.72
N THR A 116 -5.67 0.58 11.52
CA THR A 116 -6.55 1.71 11.86
C THR A 116 -5.82 3.03 11.72
N TYR A 117 -6.56 4.11 11.65
CA TYR A 117 -6.01 5.45 11.81
C TYR A 117 -5.54 5.68 13.24
N ILE A 118 -4.55 6.52 13.38
CA ILE A 118 -3.89 6.86 14.64
C ILE A 118 -3.93 8.37 14.83
N LEU A 119 -4.36 8.82 15.99
CA LEU A 119 -4.02 10.16 16.48
C LEU A 119 -2.63 10.08 17.10
N LEU A 120 -1.65 10.66 16.41
CA LEU A 120 -0.25 10.75 16.82
C LEU A 120 0.01 12.12 17.42
N ILE A 121 0.48 12.19 18.66
CA ILE A 121 0.73 13.43 19.40
C ILE A 121 2.20 13.53 19.74
N ALA A 122 2.86 14.61 19.36
CA ALA A 122 4.25 14.87 19.73
C ALA A 122 4.35 15.25 21.22
N LYS A 123 5.13 14.47 21.99
CA LYS A 123 5.29 14.67 23.42
C LYS A 123 6.10 15.90 23.78
N GLY A 124 5.90 16.41 25.01
CA GLY A 124 6.62 17.56 25.54
C GLY A 124 6.19 18.90 24.96
N ARG A 125 4.96 18.98 24.40
CA ARG A 125 4.41 20.19 23.77
C ARG A 125 3.13 20.71 24.44
N GLY A 126 2.84 20.26 25.69
CA GLY A 126 1.65 20.67 26.43
C GLY A 126 0.41 19.83 26.13
N TRP A 127 0.56 18.70 25.43
CA TRP A 127 -0.55 17.79 25.08
C TRP A 127 -0.38 16.39 25.67
N ASP A 128 0.56 16.21 26.60
CA ASP A 128 0.91 14.89 27.17
C ASP A 128 -0.21 14.32 28.07
N ASP A 129 -1.18 15.12 28.45
CA ASP A 129 -2.38 14.74 29.19
C ASP A 129 -3.45 14.09 28.30
N ILE A 130 -3.35 14.20 27.00
CA ILE A 130 -4.30 13.61 26.04
C ILE A 130 -3.95 12.13 25.84
N LYS A 131 -4.89 11.25 26.20
CA LYS A 131 -4.78 9.77 26.09
C LYS A 131 -5.87 9.17 25.21
N GLU A 132 -6.87 9.93 24.87
CA GLU A 132 -7.98 9.55 24.00
C GLU A 132 -8.37 10.71 23.09
N ALA A 133 -8.71 10.44 21.84
CA ALA A 133 -9.10 11.48 20.90
C ALA A 133 -10.29 12.34 21.39
N ALA A 134 -11.27 11.72 22.08
CA ALA A 134 -12.42 12.42 22.63
C ALA A 134 -12.06 13.47 23.69
N GLN A 135 -10.87 13.46 24.26
CA GLN A 135 -10.44 14.50 25.21
C GLN A 135 -10.21 15.84 24.51
N LEU A 136 -9.89 15.85 23.22
CA LEU A 136 -9.70 17.07 22.44
C LEU A 136 -10.97 17.94 22.40
N THR A 137 -12.15 17.31 22.39
CA THR A 137 -13.44 18.03 22.40
C THR A 137 -13.83 18.61 23.77
N LYS A 138 -13.15 18.17 24.82
CA LYS A 138 -13.39 18.58 26.21
C LYS A 138 -12.39 19.63 26.72
N LEU A 139 -11.45 20.02 25.89
CA LEU A 139 -10.48 21.07 26.24
C LEU A 139 -11.19 22.42 26.44
N SER A 140 -10.58 23.30 27.26
CA SER A 140 -11.03 24.69 27.32
C SER A 140 -10.89 25.36 25.94
N LEU A 141 -11.71 26.37 25.67
CA LEU A 141 -11.68 27.08 24.39
C LEU A 141 -10.27 27.56 24.04
N GLN A 142 -9.55 28.14 25.00
CA GLN A 142 -8.17 28.59 24.82
C GLN A 142 -7.24 27.45 24.37
N ARG A 143 -7.38 26.25 24.95
CA ARG A 143 -6.57 25.10 24.53
C ARG A 143 -7.01 24.57 23.18
N GLN A 144 -8.31 24.58 22.85
CA GLN A 144 -8.78 24.18 21.53
C GLN A 144 -8.24 25.11 20.44
N GLU A 145 -8.25 26.42 20.65
CA GLU A 145 -7.71 27.43 19.72
C GLU A 145 -6.21 27.27 19.48
N ALA A 146 -5.47 26.72 20.45
CA ALA A 146 -4.04 26.45 20.34
C ALA A 146 -3.69 25.14 19.60
N LEU A 147 -4.68 24.28 19.31
CA LEU A 147 -4.44 23.00 18.62
C LEU A 147 -3.92 23.24 17.20
N LYS A 148 -2.95 22.39 16.80
CA LYS A 148 -2.43 22.31 15.43
C LYS A 148 -2.45 20.86 15.00
N ILE A 149 -3.59 20.42 14.46
CA ILE A 149 -3.84 19.01 14.09
C ILE A 149 -3.72 18.86 12.59
N ALA A 150 -2.73 18.10 12.13
CA ALA A 150 -2.66 17.74 10.73
C ALA A 150 -3.79 16.77 10.36
N MET A 151 -4.42 17.02 9.23
CA MET A 151 -5.46 16.18 8.65
C MET A 151 -5.26 16.07 7.15
N PHE A 152 -5.82 15.05 6.55
CA PHE A 152 -5.80 14.90 5.11
C PHE A 152 -7.02 15.60 4.48
N ASP A 153 -6.82 16.20 3.30
CA ASP A 153 -7.87 16.85 2.50
C ASP A 153 -9.10 15.94 2.26
N ARG A 154 -8.89 14.64 2.27
CA ARG A 154 -9.94 13.62 2.22
C ARG A 154 -9.59 12.49 3.19
N GLY A 155 -10.53 12.15 4.05
CA GLY A 155 -10.32 11.04 4.96
C GLY A 155 -11.10 11.14 6.27
N PRO A 156 -11.11 10.06 7.05
CA PRO A 156 -11.92 9.98 8.26
C PRO A 156 -11.46 10.96 9.35
N GLY A 157 -10.19 11.36 9.37
CA GLY A 157 -9.68 12.36 10.31
C GLY A 157 -10.34 13.73 10.12
N THR A 158 -10.47 14.19 8.88
CA THR A 158 -11.14 15.45 8.55
C THR A 158 -12.62 15.40 8.90
N THR A 159 -13.30 14.30 8.56
CA THR A 159 -14.69 14.09 8.95
C THR A 159 -14.86 14.11 10.47
N TRP A 160 -13.96 13.49 11.20
CA TRP A 160 -13.98 13.49 12.67
C TRP A 160 -13.77 14.89 13.25
N LEU A 161 -12.79 15.65 12.76
CA LEU A 161 -12.57 17.04 13.19
C LEU A 161 -13.81 17.91 12.92
N GLN A 162 -14.43 17.76 11.75
CA GLN A 162 -15.65 18.48 11.37
C GLN A 162 -16.80 18.15 12.33
N GLN A 163 -17.08 16.88 12.59
CA GLN A 163 -18.16 16.45 13.47
C GLN A 163 -17.96 16.88 14.92
N ASN A 164 -16.73 17.12 15.33
CA ASN A 164 -16.36 17.52 16.70
C ASN A 164 -16.07 19.02 16.84
N GLY A 165 -16.35 19.85 15.81
CA GLY A 165 -16.17 21.29 15.87
C GLY A 165 -14.69 21.73 15.94
N LEU A 166 -13.76 20.90 15.47
CA LEU A 166 -12.32 21.14 15.50
C LEU A 166 -11.70 21.32 14.10
N LEU A 167 -12.53 21.58 13.09
CA LEU A 167 -12.05 21.71 11.71
C LEU A 167 -11.13 22.92 11.52
N ASP A 168 -11.41 24.02 12.22
CA ASP A 168 -10.64 25.27 12.13
C ASP A 168 -9.22 25.14 12.72
N GLN A 169 -8.99 24.12 13.56
CA GLN A 169 -7.68 23.76 14.10
C GLN A 169 -6.91 22.81 13.19
N GLY A 170 -7.52 22.39 12.09
CA GLY A 170 -6.97 21.47 11.12
C GLY A 170 -5.94 22.12 10.19
N VAL A 171 -4.77 21.50 10.08
CA VAL A 171 -3.77 21.84 9.06
C VAL A 171 -3.89 20.80 7.94
N SER A 172 -4.30 21.22 6.75
CA SER A 172 -4.61 20.29 5.66
C SER A 172 -3.35 19.83 4.91
N TYR A 173 -3.30 18.53 4.65
CA TYR A 173 -2.31 17.87 3.81
C TYR A 173 -3.00 17.10 2.68
N GLN A 174 -2.35 17.01 1.53
CA GLN A 174 -2.87 16.21 0.42
C GLN A 174 -2.74 14.71 0.71
N SER A 175 -3.81 13.95 0.50
CA SER A 175 -3.80 12.49 0.69
C SER A 175 -2.86 11.78 -0.27
N MET A 176 -2.72 12.30 -1.49
CA MET A 176 -1.86 11.78 -2.56
C MET A 176 -1.17 12.97 -3.23
N SER A 177 0.06 13.27 -2.86
CA SER A 177 0.79 14.40 -3.43
C SER A 177 1.12 14.19 -4.91
N GLY A 178 1.30 12.93 -5.35
CA GLY A 178 1.77 12.60 -6.70
C GLY A 178 3.16 13.16 -7.02
N ASP A 179 3.85 13.63 -5.99
CA ASP A 179 5.19 14.19 -6.06
C ASP A 179 6.21 13.04 -6.08
N SER A 180 7.19 13.13 -6.96
CA SER A 180 8.28 12.15 -7.07
C SER A 180 9.41 12.38 -6.06
N GLU A 181 9.43 13.52 -5.38
CA GLU A 181 10.51 13.92 -4.46
C GLU A 181 10.04 14.01 -3.01
N ASN A 182 8.74 14.25 -2.77
CA ASN A 182 8.14 14.37 -1.46
C ASN A 182 6.88 13.53 -1.32
N ASN A 183 6.86 12.68 -0.30
CA ASN A 183 5.68 11.95 0.11
C ASN A 183 5.01 12.67 1.29
N THR A 184 3.69 12.57 1.41
CA THR A 184 2.94 13.24 2.49
C THR A 184 3.38 12.79 3.88
N ALA A 185 3.73 11.50 4.09
CA ALA A 185 4.25 11.04 5.38
C ALA A 185 5.59 11.68 5.73
N MET A 186 6.47 11.89 4.74
CA MET A 186 7.74 12.60 4.91
C MET A 186 7.52 14.07 5.25
N GLN A 187 6.54 14.73 4.61
CA GLN A 187 6.20 16.11 4.92
C GLN A 187 5.65 16.28 6.33
N ILE A 188 4.74 15.37 6.76
CA ILE A 188 4.19 15.35 8.12
C ILE A 188 5.31 15.15 9.15
N GLU A 189 6.22 14.22 8.91
CA GLU A 189 7.38 13.96 9.77
C GLU A 189 8.24 15.23 9.95
N LYS A 190 8.55 15.90 8.85
CA LYS A 190 9.31 17.16 8.83
C LYS A 190 8.59 18.27 9.61
N ASP A 191 7.28 18.43 9.41
CA ASP A 191 6.49 19.49 10.05
C ASP A 191 6.23 19.20 11.53
N LEU A 192 6.13 17.95 11.95
CA LEU A 192 6.16 17.55 13.36
C LEU A 192 7.50 17.93 14.01
N LYS A 193 8.63 17.60 13.38
CA LYS A 193 9.96 17.98 13.89
C LYS A 193 10.15 19.51 13.97
N ALA A 194 9.65 20.22 12.97
CA ALA A 194 9.70 21.68 12.92
C ALA A 194 8.69 22.38 13.85
N LYS A 195 7.87 21.64 14.61
CA LYS A 195 6.81 22.15 15.50
C LYS A 195 5.76 23.01 14.77
N LYS A 196 5.56 22.80 13.48
CA LYS A 196 4.50 23.44 12.73
C LYS A 196 3.13 22.84 13.06
N ILE A 197 3.12 21.55 13.36
CA ILE A 197 1.97 20.78 13.85
C ILE A 197 2.37 20.04 15.12
N ASP A 198 1.43 19.80 16.02
CA ASP A 198 1.67 19.11 17.28
C ASP A 198 1.14 17.67 17.25
N MET A 199 0.14 17.45 16.43
CA MET A 199 -0.51 16.14 16.29
C MET A 199 -1.05 15.93 14.89
N VAL A 200 -1.36 14.69 14.57
CA VAL A 200 -1.89 14.29 13.26
C VAL A 200 -2.81 13.08 13.37
N ILE A 201 -3.91 13.06 12.62
CA ILE A 201 -4.74 11.86 12.42
C ILE A 201 -4.34 11.26 11.08
N LEU A 202 -3.63 10.12 11.12
CA LEU A 202 -3.08 9.48 9.91
C LEU A 202 -3.25 7.97 9.95
N TRP A 203 -3.15 7.35 8.78
CA TRP A 203 -3.23 5.91 8.61
C TRP A 203 -2.10 5.18 9.34
N GLY A 204 -2.39 4.04 9.99
CA GLY A 204 -1.47 3.31 10.84
C GLY A 204 -0.07 3.04 10.26
N PRO A 205 0.08 2.50 9.05
CA PRO A 205 1.39 2.36 8.42
C PRO A 205 2.17 3.67 8.27
N MET A 206 1.49 4.78 7.93
CA MET A 206 2.15 6.09 7.87
C MET A 206 2.59 6.56 9.25
N ALA A 207 1.78 6.29 10.30
CA ALA A 207 2.16 6.58 11.68
C ALA A 207 3.41 5.79 12.08
N ALA A 208 3.50 4.52 11.70
CA ALA A 208 4.68 3.70 11.93
C ALA A 208 5.94 4.29 11.27
N TYR A 209 5.83 4.74 10.02
CA TYR A 209 6.93 5.44 9.35
C TYR A 209 7.37 6.69 10.11
N VAL A 210 6.43 7.58 10.44
CA VAL A 210 6.74 8.85 11.15
C VAL A 210 7.42 8.58 12.50
N THR A 211 6.92 7.61 13.26
CA THR A 211 7.50 7.28 14.59
C THR A 211 8.87 6.66 14.47
N ALA A 212 9.15 5.86 13.44
CA ALA A 212 10.45 5.25 13.19
C ALA A 212 11.57 6.28 12.89
N GLN A 213 11.20 7.49 12.43
CA GLN A 213 12.16 8.59 12.14
C GLN A 213 12.52 9.43 13.38
N SER A 214 12.08 9.04 14.57
CA SER A 214 12.26 9.81 15.81
C SER A 214 12.74 8.90 16.96
N PRO A 215 13.34 9.45 18.01
CA PRO A 215 13.69 8.68 19.19
C PRO A 215 12.49 7.93 19.78
N LYS A 216 12.72 6.78 20.41
CA LYS A 216 11.65 6.02 21.08
C LYS A 216 10.91 6.92 22.07
N ASN A 217 9.60 6.75 22.15
CA ASN A 217 8.71 7.52 23.05
C ASN A 217 8.55 9.00 22.73
N SER A 218 8.95 9.47 21.53
CA SER A 218 8.72 10.87 21.11
C SER A 218 7.24 11.19 20.89
N TYR A 219 6.39 10.19 20.74
CA TYR A 219 4.97 10.36 20.44
C TYR A 219 4.08 9.58 21.41
N GLU A 220 2.89 10.09 21.63
CA GLU A 220 1.74 9.33 22.09
C GLU A 220 1.01 8.77 20.87
N ILE A 221 0.64 7.49 20.89
CA ILE A 221 0.03 6.76 19.79
C ILE A 221 -1.36 6.31 20.24
N ILE A 222 -2.39 6.96 19.71
CA ILE A 222 -3.78 6.71 20.11
C ILE A 222 -4.55 6.14 18.93
N PRO A 223 -4.91 4.84 18.94
CA PRO A 223 -5.74 4.26 17.89
C PRO A 223 -7.12 4.92 17.83
N MET A 224 -7.52 5.36 16.64
CA MET A 224 -8.86 5.87 16.39
C MET A 224 -9.86 4.71 16.30
N LYS A 225 -11.03 4.92 16.87
CA LYS A 225 -12.13 3.93 16.86
C LYS A 225 -13.20 4.37 15.87
N SER A 226 -13.62 3.45 15.02
CA SER A 226 -14.75 3.67 14.11
C SER A 226 -16.02 3.98 14.89
N THR A 227 -16.80 4.95 14.40
CA THR A 227 -18.08 5.41 14.97
C THR A 227 -19.12 5.45 13.85
N PRO A 228 -20.41 5.53 14.16
CA PRO A 228 -21.42 5.70 13.12
C PRO A 228 -21.09 6.87 12.19
N GLY A 229 -20.97 6.58 10.89
CA GLY A 229 -20.61 7.56 9.85
C GLY A 229 -19.12 7.86 9.68
N ILE A 230 -18.24 7.30 10.53
CA ILE A 230 -16.78 7.45 10.35
C ILE A 230 -16.08 6.09 10.55
N LYS A 231 -15.54 5.55 9.47
CA LYS A 231 -14.74 4.33 9.50
C LYS A 231 -13.25 4.68 9.60
N PHE A 232 -12.58 4.17 10.61
CA PHE A 232 -11.13 4.37 10.84
C PHE A 232 -10.28 3.13 10.60
N ASP A 233 -10.87 1.97 10.57
CA ASP A 233 -10.16 0.70 10.40
C ASP A 233 -10.51 0.07 9.05
N PHE A 234 -9.49 -0.39 8.33
CA PHE A 234 -9.63 -0.97 7.01
C PHE A 234 -8.84 -2.26 6.90
N ALA A 235 -9.47 -3.26 6.28
CA ALA A 235 -8.79 -4.46 5.82
C ALA A 235 -8.16 -4.17 4.45
N MET A 236 -6.88 -4.53 4.30
CA MET A 236 -6.11 -4.24 3.10
C MET A 236 -5.84 -5.52 2.33
N ALA A 237 -6.07 -5.44 1.04
CA ALA A 237 -5.96 -6.53 0.08
C ALA A 237 -4.99 -6.17 -1.06
N MET A 238 -4.67 -7.14 -1.89
CA MET A 238 -4.02 -6.89 -3.17
C MET A 238 -5.09 -6.72 -4.25
N GLY A 239 -4.83 -5.86 -5.23
CA GLY A 239 -5.70 -5.63 -6.37
C GLY A 239 -5.15 -6.25 -7.65
N VAL A 240 -5.99 -6.98 -8.38
CA VAL A 240 -5.73 -7.43 -9.76
C VAL A 240 -6.76 -6.82 -10.71
N ARG A 241 -6.56 -6.92 -12.02
CA ARG A 241 -7.56 -6.44 -12.99
C ARG A 241 -8.90 -7.12 -12.78
N ASN A 242 -9.97 -6.36 -12.96
CA ASN A 242 -11.32 -6.92 -12.95
C ASN A 242 -11.41 -8.07 -13.98
N GLY A 243 -11.90 -9.23 -13.54
CA GLY A 243 -11.98 -10.45 -14.35
C GLY A 243 -10.79 -11.41 -14.24
N ASP A 244 -9.62 -11.00 -13.71
CA ASP A 244 -8.45 -11.87 -13.53
C ASP A 244 -8.60 -12.78 -12.27
N LYS A 245 -9.62 -13.61 -12.30
CA LYS A 245 -9.93 -14.56 -11.21
C LYS A 245 -8.81 -15.58 -10.97
N ALA A 246 -8.08 -15.95 -12.03
CA ALA A 246 -6.99 -16.92 -11.92
C ALA A 246 -5.84 -16.34 -11.07
N ARG A 247 -5.42 -15.10 -11.34
CA ARG A 247 -4.38 -14.43 -10.58
C ARG A 247 -4.81 -14.17 -9.14
N LYS A 248 -6.07 -13.70 -8.93
CA LYS A 248 -6.63 -13.58 -7.58
C LYS A 248 -6.50 -14.89 -6.81
N ALA A 249 -6.91 -16.02 -7.37
CA ALA A 249 -6.87 -17.31 -6.69
C ALA A 249 -5.44 -17.73 -6.31
N VAL A 250 -4.45 -17.45 -7.16
CA VAL A 250 -3.02 -17.68 -6.84
C VAL A 250 -2.57 -16.82 -5.66
N LEU A 251 -2.92 -15.53 -5.67
CA LEU A 251 -2.57 -14.61 -4.58
C LEU A 251 -3.26 -14.96 -3.27
N ASP A 252 -4.55 -15.31 -3.30
CA ASP A 252 -5.30 -15.77 -2.12
C ASP A 252 -4.62 -16.99 -1.47
N LYS A 253 -4.20 -17.96 -2.29
CA LYS A 253 -3.44 -19.11 -1.80
C LYS A 253 -2.11 -18.70 -1.16
N LEU A 254 -1.36 -17.79 -1.79
CA LEU A 254 -0.09 -17.29 -1.26
C LEU A 254 -0.29 -16.53 0.06
N ILE A 255 -1.33 -15.72 0.18
CA ILE A 255 -1.69 -15.01 1.42
C ILE A 255 -1.92 -16.02 2.55
N VAL A 256 -2.74 -17.04 2.32
CA VAL A 256 -3.05 -18.05 3.32
C VAL A 256 -1.81 -18.87 3.70
N THR A 257 -1.05 -19.35 2.71
CA THR A 257 0.10 -20.23 2.98
C THR A 257 1.30 -19.50 3.58
N ASN A 258 1.40 -18.19 3.40
CA ASN A 258 2.50 -17.37 3.92
C ASN A 258 2.06 -16.38 5.02
N ALA A 259 0.90 -16.55 5.62
CA ALA A 259 0.34 -15.59 6.59
C ALA A 259 1.32 -15.22 7.72
N ASN A 260 2.03 -16.19 8.29
CA ASN A 260 3.02 -15.94 9.33
C ASN A 260 4.23 -15.11 8.83
N LYS A 261 4.69 -15.37 7.59
CA LYS A 261 5.80 -14.60 7.00
C LYS A 261 5.35 -13.17 6.67
N ILE A 262 4.12 -13.01 6.16
CA ILE A 262 3.53 -11.70 5.88
C ILE A 262 3.41 -10.90 7.17
N ASN A 263 2.83 -11.47 8.23
CA ASN A 263 2.72 -10.83 9.53
C ASN A 263 4.09 -10.41 10.08
N ALA A 264 5.09 -11.29 10.04
CA ALA A 264 6.44 -10.98 10.50
C ALA A 264 7.08 -9.81 9.73
N ILE A 265 6.83 -9.73 8.40
CA ILE A 265 7.28 -8.60 7.60
C ILE A 265 6.58 -7.31 8.09
N ILE A 266 5.25 -7.29 8.20
CA ILE A 266 4.50 -6.09 8.58
C ILE A 266 4.85 -5.64 10.01
N GLU A 267 4.97 -6.57 10.96
CA GLU A 267 5.36 -6.30 12.35
C GLU A 267 6.77 -5.70 12.45
N SER A 268 7.70 -6.09 11.56
CA SER A 268 9.05 -5.51 11.54
C SER A 268 9.07 -4.01 11.21
N TYR A 269 8.00 -3.49 10.62
CA TYR A 269 7.79 -2.06 10.38
C TYR A 269 7.01 -1.37 11.51
N HIS A 270 6.70 -2.08 12.59
CA HIS A 270 5.92 -1.57 13.75
C HIS A 270 4.54 -1.02 13.36
N ILE A 271 3.94 -1.55 12.31
CA ILE A 271 2.61 -1.15 11.85
C ILE A 271 1.57 -1.62 12.87
N PRO A 272 0.68 -0.74 13.36
CA PRO A 272 -0.41 -1.15 14.25
C PRO A 272 -1.39 -2.04 13.50
N LEU A 273 -1.48 -3.31 13.91
CA LEU A 273 -2.35 -4.30 13.31
C LEU A 273 -3.60 -4.53 14.16
N LEU A 274 -4.71 -4.78 13.48
CA LEU A 274 -5.96 -5.26 14.05
C LEU A 274 -6.23 -6.68 13.56
N PRO A 275 -6.96 -7.50 14.35
CA PRO A 275 -7.41 -8.81 13.88
C PRO A 275 -8.27 -8.69 12.62
N ILE A 276 -8.03 -9.57 11.64
CA ILE A 276 -8.91 -9.72 10.48
C ILE A 276 -10.07 -10.61 10.92
N THR A 277 -11.29 -10.05 10.99
CA THR A 277 -12.51 -10.81 11.25
C THR A 277 -13.11 -11.28 9.92
N LYS A 278 -13.87 -12.40 9.95
CA LYS A 278 -14.48 -12.96 8.72
C LYS A 278 -15.45 -11.99 8.01
N ASP A 279 -15.99 -11.02 8.73
CA ASP A 279 -16.91 -10.02 8.18
C ASP A 279 -16.19 -8.87 7.44
N ALA A 280 -14.87 -8.77 7.59
CA ALA A 280 -14.07 -7.70 6.97
C ALA A 280 -13.98 -7.79 5.42
N ALA A 281 -14.40 -8.89 4.82
CA ALA A 281 -14.44 -9.06 3.36
C ALA A 281 -15.67 -8.40 2.70
N HIS A 282 -16.68 -7.97 3.48
CA HIS A 282 -17.93 -7.37 2.99
C HIS A 282 -18.10 -5.89 3.41
N ASP A 283 -17.10 -5.29 4.03
CA ASP A 283 -17.17 -3.91 4.55
C ASP A 283 -16.98 -2.82 3.47
N ALA A 284 -17.26 -3.13 2.22
CA ALA A 284 -17.09 -2.21 1.08
C ALA A 284 -18.38 -1.51 0.61
N ASP A 285 -19.42 -1.48 1.47
CA ASP A 285 -20.66 -0.70 1.21
C ASP A 285 -20.64 0.67 1.92
#